data_75657609c78851a7df3f6d28556a0e9a
#
_entry.id   75657609c78851a7df3f6d28556a0e9a
#
_cell.length_a   1.000
_cell.length_b   1.000
_cell.length_c   1.000
_cell.angle_alpha   90.00
_cell.angle_beta   90.00
_cell.angle_gamma   90.00
#
_symmetry.space_group_name_H-M   'P 1'
#
loop_
_entity.id
_entity.type
_entity.pdbx_description
1 polymer ?
#
loop_
_entity_poly.entity_id
_entity_poly.type
_entity_poly.pdbx_seq_one_letter_code
_entity_poly.pdbx_strand_id
1 'polypeptide(L)'
;NMEEAIASSQMEGAATTRKVAKEMLRKSISPRTHGEKMIYNNYQTIRFILDHKEDELTKEALLHIHRLMTHRTLENSNDEGRFREDNSVVVEDGMTHETIHTPPDHKEIDGLIDEVCRLFNGKASNGIFVHPIIEGIIIHFLIAFIHPFVDGNGRTARAVFYWYMLRRGYWLTEYLSISRIIG
;
A
#
# COMPACT_ATOMS: atom_id res chain seq x y z
N ASN A 1 13.38 2.70 1.76
CA ASN A 1 13.88 2.58 0.39
C ASN A 1 13.27 3.69 -0.49
N MET A 2 14.09 4.68 -0.88
CA MET A 2 13.64 5.80 -1.72
C MET A 2 13.16 5.33 -3.11
N GLU A 3 13.83 4.34 -3.67
CA GLU A 3 13.49 3.82 -5.00
C GLU A 3 12.09 3.20 -5.03
N GLU A 4 11.73 2.45 -3.99
CA GLU A 4 10.41 1.85 -3.86
C GLU A 4 9.33 2.93 -3.72
N ALA A 5 9.56 3.95 -2.87
CA ALA A 5 8.63 5.05 -2.71
C ALA A 5 8.37 5.79 -4.04
N ILE A 6 9.42 6.02 -4.82
CA ILE A 6 9.32 6.69 -6.12
C ILE A 6 8.57 5.80 -7.12
N ALA A 7 9.05 4.57 -7.33
CA ALA A 7 8.48 3.67 -8.34
C ALA A 7 7.02 3.33 -8.05
N SER A 8 6.69 2.95 -6.82
CA SER A 8 5.33 2.63 -6.40
C SER A 8 4.36 3.82 -6.57
N SER A 9 4.83 5.05 -6.34
CA SER A 9 4.00 6.24 -6.56
C SER A 9 3.86 6.60 -8.04
N GLN A 10 4.89 6.36 -8.85
CA GLN A 10 4.84 6.57 -10.30
C GLN A 10 3.88 5.59 -10.99
N MET A 11 3.78 4.35 -10.52
CA MET A 11 2.78 3.38 -10.99
C MET A 11 1.34 3.88 -10.78
N GLU A 12 1.11 4.73 -9.79
CA GLU A 12 -0.19 5.36 -9.49
C GLU A 12 -0.29 6.79 -10.06
N GLY A 13 0.53 7.14 -11.04
CA GLY A 13 0.43 8.40 -11.78
C GLY A 13 1.15 9.59 -11.16
N ALA A 14 2.06 9.41 -10.20
CA ALA A 14 2.88 10.51 -9.69
C ALA A 14 3.79 11.06 -10.79
N ALA A 15 3.47 12.22 -11.34
CA ALA A 15 4.14 12.85 -12.48
C ALA A 15 5.43 13.61 -12.08
N THR A 16 6.27 13.03 -11.23
CA THR A 16 7.53 13.61 -10.78
C THR A 16 8.69 12.77 -11.30
N THR A 17 9.70 13.40 -11.91
CA THR A 17 10.86 12.66 -12.39
C THR A 17 11.64 12.05 -11.23
N ARG A 18 12.24 10.88 -11.46
CA ARG A 18 13.03 10.17 -10.45
C ARG A 18 14.18 11.03 -9.89
N LYS A 19 14.82 11.86 -10.75
CA LYS A 19 15.90 12.76 -10.32
C LYS A 19 15.40 13.79 -9.31
N VAL A 20 14.30 14.47 -9.64
CA VAL A 20 13.68 15.49 -8.75
C VAL A 20 13.19 14.85 -7.44
N ALA A 21 12.54 13.69 -7.52
CA ALA A 21 12.07 12.98 -6.34
C ALA A 21 13.21 12.57 -5.39
N LYS A 22 14.32 12.02 -5.93
CA LYS A 22 15.50 11.68 -5.12
C LYS A 22 16.11 12.90 -4.45
N GLU A 23 16.24 14.01 -5.17
CA GLU A 23 16.78 15.24 -4.62
C GLU A 23 15.89 15.79 -3.50
N MET A 24 14.56 15.79 -3.71
CA MET A 24 13.57 16.18 -2.70
C MET A 24 13.72 15.35 -1.42
N LEU A 25 13.76 14.02 -1.54
CA LEU A 25 13.85 13.13 -0.38
C LEU A 25 15.21 13.25 0.35
N ARG A 26 16.31 13.35 -0.39
CA ARG A 26 17.67 13.46 0.19
C ARG A 26 17.89 14.77 0.92
N LYS A 27 17.37 15.87 0.37
CA LYS A 27 17.53 17.22 0.94
C LYS A 27 16.41 17.61 1.90
N SER A 28 15.45 16.70 2.16
CA SER A 28 14.27 16.95 2.99
C SER A 28 13.49 18.19 2.54
N ILE A 29 13.38 18.39 1.24
CA ILE A 29 12.61 19.50 0.66
C ILE A 29 11.13 19.17 0.79
N SER A 30 10.34 20.14 1.25
CA SER A 30 8.89 19.98 1.37
C SER A 30 8.23 19.75 0.00
N PRO A 31 7.37 18.74 -0.15
CA PRO A 31 6.68 18.45 -1.39
C PRO A 31 5.69 19.56 -1.75
N ARG A 32 5.65 19.95 -3.03
CA ARG A 32 4.82 21.06 -3.54
C ARG A 32 3.70 20.56 -4.45
N THR A 33 4.02 19.65 -5.36
CA THR A 33 3.05 19.09 -6.31
C THR A 33 2.33 17.88 -5.73
N HIS A 34 1.23 17.47 -6.34
CA HIS A 34 0.51 16.25 -5.97
C HIS A 34 1.42 15.02 -6.05
N GLY A 35 2.13 14.83 -7.16
CA GLY A 35 3.06 13.72 -7.34
C GLY A 35 4.21 13.71 -6.32
N GLU A 36 4.76 14.89 -5.98
CA GLU A 36 5.78 15.01 -4.93
C GLU A 36 5.23 14.60 -3.55
N LYS A 37 3.99 14.98 -3.22
CA LYS A 37 3.31 14.56 -1.98
C LYS A 37 3.11 13.05 -1.94
N MET A 38 2.66 12.44 -3.05
CA MET A 38 2.50 10.98 -3.15
C MET A 38 3.81 10.26 -2.84
N ILE A 39 4.92 10.70 -3.44
CA ILE A 39 6.25 10.10 -3.24
C ILE A 39 6.73 10.31 -1.80
N TYR A 40 6.60 11.52 -1.28
CA TYR A 40 7.00 11.84 0.09
C TYR A 40 6.22 10.99 1.11
N ASN A 41 4.90 10.90 0.96
CA ASN A 41 4.02 10.11 1.83
C ASN A 41 4.41 8.62 1.80
N ASN A 42 4.64 8.08 0.61
CA ASN A 42 5.07 6.69 0.46
C ASN A 42 6.44 6.46 1.14
N TYR A 43 7.36 7.40 1.02
CA TYR A 43 8.64 7.32 1.72
C TYR A 43 8.48 7.35 3.24
N GLN A 44 7.60 8.21 3.78
CA GLN A 44 7.29 8.23 5.22
C GLN A 44 6.64 6.94 5.69
N THR A 45 5.74 6.38 4.87
CA THR A 45 5.11 5.08 5.14
C THR A 45 6.15 3.95 5.21
N ILE A 46 7.10 3.92 4.28
CA ILE A 46 8.19 2.92 4.29
C ILE A 46 9.06 3.10 5.55
N ARG A 47 9.35 4.32 5.96
CA ARG A 47 10.09 4.57 7.21
C ARG A 47 9.33 4.06 8.43
N PHE A 48 8.03 4.37 8.53
CA PHE A 48 7.18 3.85 9.58
C PHE A 48 7.22 2.32 9.65
N ILE A 49 7.10 1.66 8.50
CA ILE A 49 7.16 0.19 8.40
C ILE A 49 8.52 -0.36 8.89
N LEU A 50 9.63 0.29 8.56
CA LEU A 50 10.97 -0.13 9.01
C LEU A 50 11.10 -0.05 10.53
N ASP A 51 10.54 0.99 11.14
CA ASP A 51 10.56 1.17 12.59
C ASP A 51 9.62 0.19 13.32
N HIS A 52 8.59 -0.34 12.63
CA HIS A 52 7.54 -1.23 13.17
C HIS A 52 7.51 -2.62 12.50
N LYS A 53 8.60 -3.04 11.86
CA LYS A 53 8.62 -4.25 11.03
C LYS A 53 8.29 -5.54 11.78
N GLU A 54 8.54 -5.60 13.08
CA GLU A 54 8.26 -6.76 13.93
C GLU A 54 6.83 -6.74 14.50
N ASP A 55 6.09 -5.63 14.37
CA ASP A 55 4.76 -5.49 14.92
C ASP A 55 3.73 -6.33 14.15
N GLU A 56 2.63 -6.67 14.81
CA GLU A 56 1.49 -7.30 14.16
C GLU A 56 0.73 -6.30 13.28
N LEU A 57 0.20 -6.79 12.15
CA LEU A 57 -0.76 -6.03 11.36
C LEU A 57 -2.12 -6.06 12.07
N THR A 58 -2.64 -4.89 12.37
CA THR A 58 -4.01 -4.67 12.86
C THR A 58 -4.77 -3.76 11.92
N LYS A 59 -6.10 -3.68 12.06
CA LYS A 59 -6.90 -2.71 11.29
C LYS A 59 -6.43 -1.27 11.52
N GLU A 60 -6.13 -0.91 12.74
CA GLU A 60 -5.63 0.41 13.11
C GLU A 60 -4.30 0.72 12.43
N ALA A 61 -3.39 -0.26 12.39
CA ALA A 61 -2.12 -0.13 11.70
C ALA A 61 -2.32 0.03 10.18
N LEU A 62 -3.23 -0.73 9.57
CA LEU A 62 -3.58 -0.60 8.15
C LEU A 62 -4.17 0.78 7.85
N LEU A 63 -5.10 1.26 8.67
CA LEU A 63 -5.70 2.60 8.54
C LEU A 63 -4.65 3.70 8.73
N HIS A 64 -3.70 3.51 9.64
CA HIS A 64 -2.59 4.44 9.84
C HIS A 64 -1.65 4.48 8.63
N ILE A 65 -1.29 3.33 8.06
CA ILE A 65 -0.51 3.23 6.82
C ILE A 65 -1.23 3.98 5.69
N HIS A 66 -2.52 3.73 5.50
CA HIS A 66 -3.31 4.43 4.48
C HIS A 66 -3.33 5.95 4.71
N ARG A 67 -3.52 6.40 5.95
CA ARG A 67 -3.47 7.83 6.30
C ARG A 67 -2.12 8.46 5.96
N LEU A 68 -1.01 7.81 6.29
CA LEU A 68 0.33 8.29 5.92
C LEU A 68 0.48 8.37 4.40
N MET A 69 0.02 7.32 3.70
CA MET A 69 0.13 7.17 2.25
C MET A 69 -0.65 8.23 1.48
N THR A 70 -1.81 8.61 2.00
CA THR A 70 -2.76 9.49 1.30
C THR A 70 -2.80 10.92 1.81
N HIS A 71 -1.97 11.25 2.80
CA HIS A 71 -1.97 12.57 3.43
C HIS A 71 -1.90 13.73 2.42
N ARG A 72 -2.95 14.57 2.39
CA ARG A 72 -3.11 15.72 1.47
C ARG A 72 -3.06 15.35 -0.03
N THR A 73 -3.42 14.13 -0.38
CA THR A 73 -3.49 13.68 -1.78
C THR A 73 -4.87 13.19 -2.19
N LEU A 74 -5.82 13.05 -1.28
CA LEU A 74 -7.21 12.74 -1.58
C LEU A 74 -8.01 14.02 -1.82
N GLU A 75 -9.07 13.92 -2.64
CA GLU A 75 -10.02 15.02 -2.85
C GLU A 75 -10.74 15.40 -1.55
N ASN A 76 -11.17 14.38 -0.80
CA ASN A 76 -11.76 14.55 0.52
C ASN A 76 -10.81 14.02 1.59
N SER A 77 -10.29 14.91 2.42
CA SER A 77 -9.36 14.57 3.51
C SER A 77 -9.99 13.68 4.59
N ASN A 78 -11.31 13.62 4.68
CA ASN A 78 -12.00 12.73 5.63
C ASN A 78 -11.85 11.25 5.27
N ASP A 79 -11.46 10.93 4.03
CA ASP A 79 -11.22 9.55 3.58
C ASP A 79 -9.82 9.04 3.92
N GLU A 80 -8.92 9.93 4.40
CA GLU A 80 -7.57 9.55 4.84
C GLU A 80 -7.64 8.61 6.06
N GLY A 81 -7.16 7.37 5.88
CA GLY A 81 -7.14 6.38 6.97
C GLY A 81 -8.53 5.88 7.36
N ARG A 82 -9.44 5.78 6.41
CA ARG A 82 -10.80 5.33 6.60
C ARG A 82 -11.23 4.37 5.49
N PHE A 83 -11.93 3.30 5.84
CA PHE A 83 -12.54 2.43 4.84
C PHE A 83 -13.69 3.14 4.13
N ARG A 84 -13.90 2.80 2.85
CA ARG A 84 -15.06 3.29 2.09
C ARG A 84 -16.37 2.84 2.73
N GLU A 85 -17.38 3.68 2.64
CA GLU A 85 -18.69 3.46 3.28
C GLU A 85 -19.80 3.17 2.26
N ASP A 86 -19.44 3.02 1.00
CA ASP A 86 -20.34 2.68 -0.08
C ASP A 86 -19.69 1.78 -1.13
N ASN A 87 -20.45 1.42 -2.16
CA ASN A 87 -20.04 0.54 -3.25
C ASN A 87 -19.82 1.29 -4.57
N SER A 88 -19.58 2.60 -4.51
CA SER A 88 -19.35 3.42 -5.71
C SER A 88 -17.98 3.17 -6.36
N VAL A 89 -17.03 2.66 -5.59
CA VAL A 89 -15.65 2.41 -6.05
C VAL A 89 -15.61 1.13 -6.87
N VAL A 90 -15.11 1.25 -8.10
CA VAL A 90 -14.79 0.15 -9.01
C VAL A 90 -13.36 0.26 -9.51
N VAL A 91 -12.78 -0.83 -9.96
CA VAL A 91 -11.47 -0.83 -10.62
C VAL A 91 -11.69 -0.85 -12.13
N GLU A 92 -11.18 0.16 -12.80
CA GLU A 92 -11.31 0.33 -14.25
C GLU A 92 -9.97 0.15 -14.96
N ASP A 93 -10.03 -0.28 -16.21
CA ASP A 93 -8.89 -0.22 -17.11
C ASP A 93 -8.57 1.24 -17.42
N GLY A 94 -7.30 1.62 -17.25
CA GLY A 94 -6.85 3.02 -17.41
C GLY A 94 -6.96 3.56 -18.86
N MET A 95 -7.15 2.71 -19.86
CA MET A 95 -7.25 3.11 -21.27
C MET A 95 -8.66 2.95 -21.82
N THR A 96 -9.36 1.87 -21.48
CA THR A 96 -10.69 1.57 -22.02
C THR A 96 -11.83 2.06 -21.13
N HIS A 97 -11.55 2.41 -19.89
CA HIS A 97 -12.54 2.73 -18.84
C HIS A 97 -13.56 1.60 -18.58
N GLU A 98 -13.24 0.39 -19.01
CA GLU A 98 -14.04 -0.78 -18.69
C GLU A 98 -13.81 -1.21 -17.24
N THR A 99 -14.88 -1.55 -16.53
CA THR A 99 -14.78 -2.10 -15.18
C THR A 99 -14.17 -3.49 -15.24
N ILE A 100 -12.96 -3.65 -14.70
CA ILE A 100 -12.24 -4.94 -14.61
C ILE A 100 -12.50 -5.65 -13.29
N HIS A 101 -12.86 -4.93 -12.25
CA HIS A 101 -13.18 -5.54 -10.96
C HIS A 101 -14.19 -4.69 -10.18
N THR A 102 -15.21 -5.35 -9.65
CA THR A 102 -16.14 -4.76 -8.67
C THR A 102 -15.78 -5.32 -7.30
N PRO A 103 -15.30 -4.45 -6.39
CA PRO A 103 -14.93 -4.88 -5.04
C PRO A 103 -16.11 -5.47 -4.24
N PRO A 104 -15.86 -6.28 -3.20
CA PRO A 104 -16.89 -6.75 -2.28
C PRO A 104 -17.71 -5.62 -1.66
N ASP A 105 -18.90 -5.94 -1.13
CA ASP A 105 -19.75 -4.97 -0.43
C ASP A 105 -18.96 -4.29 0.71
N HIS A 106 -19.11 -2.96 0.82
CA HIS A 106 -18.41 -2.18 1.86
C HIS A 106 -18.67 -2.71 3.29
N LYS A 107 -19.83 -3.33 3.54
CA LYS A 107 -20.19 -3.94 4.83
C LYS A 107 -19.34 -5.16 5.17
N GLU A 108 -18.74 -5.80 4.17
CA GLU A 108 -17.89 -6.97 4.36
C GLU A 108 -16.41 -6.60 4.63
N ILE A 109 -16.01 -5.35 4.37
CA ILE A 109 -14.62 -4.89 4.46
C ILE A 109 -14.02 -5.21 5.83
N ASP A 110 -14.75 -4.90 6.89
CA ASP A 110 -14.25 -5.07 8.26
C ASP A 110 -13.86 -6.52 8.56
N GLY A 111 -14.73 -7.47 8.21
CA GLY A 111 -14.47 -8.90 8.39
C GLY A 111 -13.39 -9.44 7.45
N LEU A 112 -13.36 -8.98 6.19
CA LEU A 112 -12.34 -9.40 5.23
C LEU A 112 -10.95 -8.90 5.62
N ILE A 113 -10.84 -7.69 6.15
CA ILE A 113 -9.56 -7.15 6.64
C ILE A 113 -9.11 -7.87 7.92
N ASP A 114 -10.02 -8.30 8.78
CA ASP A 114 -9.67 -9.17 9.92
C ASP A 114 -8.98 -10.46 9.45
N GLU A 115 -9.49 -11.10 8.40
CA GLU A 115 -8.87 -12.31 7.84
C GLU A 115 -7.49 -12.01 7.22
N VAL A 116 -7.33 -10.87 6.53
CA VAL A 116 -6.02 -10.43 6.03
C VAL A 116 -5.03 -10.22 7.18
N CYS A 117 -5.45 -9.59 8.27
CA CYS A 117 -4.61 -9.40 9.47
C CYS A 117 -4.24 -10.76 10.10
N ARG A 118 -5.18 -11.71 10.18
CA ARG A 118 -4.90 -13.06 10.68
C ARG A 118 -3.88 -13.79 9.80
N LEU A 119 -4.00 -13.69 8.48
CA LEU A 119 -3.04 -14.28 7.53
C LEU A 119 -1.66 -13.65 7.69
N PHE A 120 -1.57 -12.33 7.69
CA PHE A 120 -0.31 -11.58 7.87
C PHE A 120 0.41 -11.98 9.17
N ASN A 121 -0.32 -12.17 10.25
CA ASN A 121 0.21 -12.50 11.57
C ASN A 121 0.45 -14.01 11.77
N GLY A 122 0.26 -14.84 10.74
CA GLY A 122 0.46 -16.29 10.82
C GLY A 122 -0.60 -17.02 11.66
N LYS A 123 -1.78 -16.42 11.86
CA LYS A 123 -2.87 -16.97 12.67
C LYS A 123 -3.96 -17.68 11.84
N ALA A 124 -3.81 -17.69 10.51
CA ALA A 124 -4.76 -18.31 9.57
C ALA A 124 -4.34 -19.72 9.10
N SER A 125 -3.21 -20.25 9.58
CA SER A 125 -2.65 -21.51 9.11
C SER A 125 -3.48 -22.72 9.57
N ASN A 126 -3.95 -23.51 8.61
CA ASN A 126 -4.58 -24.83 8.82
C ASN A 126 -3.54 -25.97 8.81
N GLY A 127 -2.29 -25.70 9.20
CA GLY A 127 -1.18 -26.69 9.16
C GLY A 127 -0.57 -26.89 7.77
N ILE A 128 -1.01 -26.17 6.76
CA ILE A 128 -0.44 -26.21 5.42
C ILE A 128 0.67 -25.18 5.35
N PHE A 129 1.88 -25.63 4.98
CA PHE A 129 3.00 -24.73 4.74
C PHE A 129 2.80 -23.99 3.41
N VAL A 130 2.77 -22.65 3.47
CA VAL A 130 2.83 -21.78 2.30
C VAL A 130 4.15 -21.01 2.35
N HIS A 131 4.87 -20.97 1.24
CA HIS A 131 6.13 -20.23 1.18
C HIS A 131 5.87 -18.72 1.43
N PRO A 132 6.66 -18.03 2.27
CA PRO A 132 6.39 -16.64 2.65
C PRO A 132 6.23 -15.66 1.49
N ILE A 133 6.96 -15.83 0.40
CA ILE A 133 6.80 -14.99 -0.80
C ILE A 133 5.39 -15.16 -1.39
N ILE A 134 4.90 -16.39 -1.49
CA ILE A 134 3.54 -16.68 -2.00
C ILE A 134 2.48 -16.09 -1.06
N GLU A 135 2.68 -16.26 0.24
CA GLU A 135 1.77 -15.69 1.25
C GLU A 135 1.74 -14.16 1.19
N GLY A 136 2.90 -13.51 1.02
CA GLY A 136 2.99 -12.07 0.80
C GLY A 136 2.27 -11.61 -0.48
N ILE A 137 2.38 -12.37 -1.58
CA ILE A 137 1.65 -12.09 -2.83
C ILE A 137 0.14 -12.23 -2.61
N ILE A 138 -0.30 -13.25 -1.86
CA ILE A 138 -1.72 -13.43 -1.52
C ILE A 138 -2.23 -12.24 -0.69
N ILE A 139 -1.49 -11.81 0.33
CA ILE A 139 -1.85 -10.65 1.15
C ILE A 139 -1.99 -9.39 0.29
N HIS A 140 -1.01 -9.14 -0.59
CA HIS A 140 -1.07 -8.02 -1.53
C HIS A 140 -2.31 -8.09 -2.42
N PHE A 141 -2.56 -9.26 -3.02
CA PHE A 141 -3.73 -9.49 -3.87
C PHE A 141 -5.04 -9.29 -3.12
N LEU A 142 -5.16 -9.82 -1.89
CA LEU A 142 -6.38 -9.69 -1.10
C LEU A 142 -6.70 -8.22 -0.80
N ILE A 143 -5.72 -7.40 -0.42
CA ILE A 143 -5.95 -5.97 -0.18
C ILE A 143 -6.38 -5.27 -1.47
N ALA A 144 -5.74 -5.59 -2.60
CA ALA A 144 -6.10 -5.04 -3.90
C ALA A 144 -7.51 -5.48 -4.34
N PHE A 145 -7.90 -6.73 -4.08
CA PHE A 145 -9.21 -7.31 -4.38
C PHE A 145 -10.32 -6.73 -3.50
N ILE A 146 -10.12 -6.65 -2.18
CA ILE A 146 -11.07 -6.06 -1.24
C ILE A 146 -11.29 -4.58 -1.56
N HIS A 147 -10.23 -3.91 -2.00
CA HIS A 147 -10.23 -2.49 -2.37
C HIS A 147 -10.90 -1.63 -1.29
N PRO A 148 -10.36 -1.67 -0.05
CA PRO A 148 -11.09 -1.17 1.12
C PRO A 148 -11.20 0.35 1.21
N PHE A 149 -10.46 1.09 0.40
CA PHE A 149 -10.37 2.55 0.44
C PHE A 149 -10.98 3.21 -0.81
N VAL A 150 -11.29 4.49 -0.72
CA VAL A 150 -11.76 5.28 -1.86
C VAL A 150 -10.64 5.46 -2.90
N ASP A 151 -9.39 5.67 -2.44
CA ASP A 151 -8.18 5.74 -3.26
C ASP A 151 -6.97 5.28 -2.45
N GLY A 152 -5.82 5.07 -3.10
CA GLY A 152 -4.58 4.65 -2.43
C GLY A 152 -4.47 3.15 -2.16
N ASN A 153 -5.40 2.35 -2.67
CA ASN A 153 -5.43 0.89 -2.45
C ASN A 153 -4.15 0.21 -2.96
N GLY A 154 -3.71 0.52 -4.19
CA GLY A 154 -2.52 -0.07 -4.79
C GLY A 154 -1.24 0.24 -3.99
N ARG A 155 -1.04 1.49 -3.61
CA ARG A 155 0.11 1.91 -2.80
C ARG A 155 0.09 1.24 -1.42
N THR A 156 -1.08 1.16 -0.79
CA THR A 156 -1.27 0.52 0.51
C THR A 156 -1.00 -0.99 0.43
N ALA A 157 -1.53 -1.67 -0.57
CA ALA A 157 -1.30 -3.10 -0.79
C ALA A 157 0.20 -3.41 -0.97
N ARG A 158 0.93 -2.60 -1.75
CA ARG A 158 2.39 -2.76 -1.92
C ARG A 158 3.16 -2.45 -0.64
N ALA A 159 2.73 -1.47 0.14
CA ALA A 159 3.34 -1.17 1.43
C ALA A 159 3.17 -2.31 2.44
N VAL A 160 1.99 -2.93 2.51
CA VAL A 160 1.74 -4.09 3.38
C VAL A 160 2.52 -5.31 2.91
N PHE A 161 2.63 -5.55 1.60
CA PHE A 161 3.50 -6.59 1.05
C PHE A 161 4.96 -6.37 1.47
N TYR A 162 5.47 -5.15 1.33
CA TYR A 162 6.81 -4.78 1.74
C TYR A 162 7.04 -5.04 3.23
N TRP A 163 6.09 -4.67 4.09
CA TRP A 163 6.12 -4.94 5.51
C TRP A 163 6.16 -6.44 5.81
N TYR A 164 5.27 -7.20 5.18
CA TYR A 164 5.22 -8.65 5.34
C TYR A 164 6.56 -9.31 5.00
N MET A 165 7.16 -8.93 3.87
CA MET A 165 8.45 -9.48 3.45
C MET A 165 9.57 -9.18 4.46
N LEU A 166 9.64 -7.96 4.99
CA LEU A 166 10.60 -7.58 6.04
C LEU A 166 10.40 -8.40 7.31
N ARG A 167 9.16 -8.51 7.77
CA ARG A 167 8.79 -9.29 8.96
C ARG A 167 9.16 -10.78 8.83
N ARG A 168 9.09 -11.32 7.61
CA ARG A 168 9.47 -12.71 7.30
C ARG A 168 10.99 -12.89 7.08
N GLY A 169 11.79 -11.86 7.33
CA GLY A 169 13.24 -11.92 7.26
C GLY A 169 13.86 -11.69 5.89
N TYR A 170 13.06 -11.24 4.91
CA TYR A 170 13.56 -10.87 3.57
C TYR A 170 14.15 -9.46 3.58
N TRP A 171 15.22 -9.27 4.33
CA TRP A 171 15.87 -7.98 4.56
C TRP A 171 16.34 -7.28 3.28
N LEU A 172 16.62 -8.03 2.20
CA LEU A 172 16.98 -7.45 0.90
C LEU A 172 15.91 -6.54 0.33
N THR A 173 14.64 -6.72 0.68
CA THR A 173 13.55 -5.83 0.27
C THR A 173 13.73 -4.40 0.78
N GLU A 174 14.50 -4.20 1.85
CA GLU A 174 14.86 -2.86 2.33
C GLU A 174 15.70 -2.09 1.30
N TYR A 175 16.46 -2.77 0.47
CA TYR A 175 17.39 -2.18 -0.50
C TYR A 175 16.90 -2.29 -1.94
N LEU A 176 16.03 -3.25 -2.24
CA LEU A 176 15.49 -3.47 -3.58
C LEU A 176 14.15 -2.74 -3.75
N SER A 177 13.92 -2.24 -4.96
CA SER A 177 12.60 -1.71 -5.33
C SER A 177 11.88 -2.75 -6.19
N ILE A 178 10.89 -3.41 -5.59
CA ILE A 178 10.06 -4.40 -6.27
C ILE A 178 9.19 -3.70 -7.31
N SER A 179 8.57 -2.57 -6.95
CA SER A 179 7.75 -1.78 -7.87
C SER A 179 8.51 -1.31 -9.10
N ARG A 180 9.82 -1.06 -9.00
CA ARG A 180 10.65 -0.73 -10.15
C ARG A 180 10.93 -1.89 -11.09
N ILE A 181 10.93 -3.11 -10.56
CA ILE A 181 11.26 -4.32 -11.34
C ILE A 181 10.06 -4.77 -12.17
N ILE A 182 8.84 -4.57 -11.64
CA ILE A 182 7.59 -5.04 -12.23
C ILE A 182 6.83 -3.96 -13.02
N GLY A 183 7.19 -2.66 -12.88
CA GLY A 183 6.57 -1.51 -13.54
C GLY A 183 7.48 -0.96 -14.71
#